data_8635bf1a04c1fcead31fc9a833b382f7
#
_entry.id   8635bf1a04c1fcead31fc9a833b382f7
#
_cell.length_a   1.000
_cell.length_b   1.000
_cell.length_c   1.000
_cell.angle_alpha   90.00
_cell.angle_beta   90.00
_cell.angle_gamma   90.00
#
_symmetry.space_group_name_H-M   'P 1'
#
loop_
_entity.id
_entity.type
_entity.pdbx_description
1 polymer ?
#
loop_
_entity_poly.entity_id
_entity_poly.type
_entity_poly.pdbx_seq_one_letter_code
_entity_poly.pdbx_strand_id
1 'polypeptide(L)'
;YSIYDAIQAGFGKIVFVIRKDFEQDFRDKVLSKYEGHIPAEICFQSIDALPEGFSVPEGRQKPWGTNHAVLMAKDIIKEPFCVINCDDFYNRDAFMVIGKFLSELPEGAKNDYAMVGFRVGNTLSENGTVARGICSKDEAGHLTTVVERTEIMRVNGPVCYKDEQGQWVAVEDNTPVSMNMWGFTPDYFDYSEDYFKEFLSDKKNMENLKAEFFIPLMVNKLINEKTATVKVLDTTSKWFGVTYAADRDSVVARIQSLIDEGVY
;
A
#
# COMPACT_ATOMS: atom_id res chain seq x y z
N TYR A 1 0.00 -3.07 16.09
CA TYR A 1 -0.04 -1.60 16.08
C TYR A 1 -0.95 -1.10 14.96
N SER A 2 -0.74 -1.43 13.68
CA SER A 2 -1.58 -0.95 12.56
C SER A 2 -3.08 -1.21 12.76
N ILE A 3 -3.47 -2.38 13.29
CA ILE A 3 -4.87 -2.68 13.62
C ILE A 3 -5.39 -1.79 14.75
N TYR A 4 -4.58 -1.58 15.79
CA TYR A 4 -4.93 -0.69 16.88
C TYR A 4 -5.18 0.75 16.37
N ASP A 5 -4.27 1.26 15.54
CA ASP A 5 -4.40 2.59 14.94
C ASP A 5 -5.61 2.67 13.99
N ALA A 6 -5.90 1.61 13.22
CA ALA A 6 -7.10 1.53 12.38
C ALA A 6 -8.38 1.61 13.21
N ILE A 7 -8.46 0.90 14.35
CA ILE A 7 -9.61 0.97 15.27
C ILE A 7 -9.77 2.40 15.80
N GLN A 8 -8.67 3.05 16.23
CA GLN A 8 -8.70 4.43 16.71
C GLN A 8 -9.13 5.43 15.63
N ALA A 9 -8.85 5.14 14.37
CA ALA A 9 -9.25 5.94 13.20
C ALA A 9 -10.70 5.66 12.73
N GLY A 10 -11.43 4.76 13.39
CA GLY A 10 -12.82 4.47 13.11
C GLY A 10 -13.08 3.35 12.09
N PHE A 11 -12.06 2.58 11.69
CA PHE A 11 -12.28 1.41 10.87
C PHE A 11 -13.03 0.31 11.65
N GLY A 12 -14.11 -0.19 11.07
CA GLY A 12 -15.02 -1.15 11.71
C GLY A 12 -14.76 -2.63 11.34
N LYS A 13 -13.89 -2.90 10.39
CA LYS A 13 -13.57 -4.27 9.92
C LYS A 13 -12.16 -4.34 9.36
N ILE A 14 -11.52 -5.49 9.55
CA ILE A 14 -10.22 -5.81 8.95
C ILE A 14 -10.40 -7.01 8.00
N VAL A 15 -9.80 -6.92 6.81
CA VAL A 15 -9.74 -8.03 5.87
C VAL A 15 -8.27 -8.37 5.62
N PHE A 16 -7.90 -9.59 5.97
CA PHE A 16 -6.54 -10.10 5.74
C PHE A 16 -6.47 -10.86 4.43
N VAL A 17 -5.57 -10.45 3.55
CA VAL A 17 -5.25 -11.19 2.33
C VAL A 17 -4.01 -12.02 2.59
N ILE A 18 -4.15 -13.32 2.60
CA ILE A 18 -3.05 -14.27 2.88
C ILE A 18 -2.99 -15.39 1.85
N ARG A 19 -1.95 -16.19 1.89
CA ARG A 19 -1.90 -17.45 1.14
C ARG A 19 -2.63 -18.54 1.92
N LYS A 20 -3.28 -19.45 1.21
CA LYS A 20 -4.08 -20.53 1.82
C LYS A 20 -3.26 -21.47 2.72
N ASP A 21 -2.02 -21.72 2.36
CA ASP A 21 -1.11 -22.60 3.12
C ASP A 21 -0.71 -22.02 4.49
N PHE A 22 -0.89 -20.72 4.72
CA PHE A 22 -0.67 -20.05 6.01
C PHE A 22 -1.92 -19.95 6.89
N GLU A 23 -3.09 -20.39 6.44
CA GLU A 23 -4.36 -20.10 7.11
C GLU A 23 -4.36 -20.52 8.58
N GLN A 24 -3.97 -21.78 8.88
CA GLN A 24 -4.05 -22.28 10.26
C GLN A 24 -3.09 -21.53 11.18
N ASP A 25 -1.84 -21.38 10.76
CA ASP A 25 -0.85 -20.62 11.52
C ASP A 25 -1.27 -19.15 11.74
N PHE A 26 -1.89 -18.53 10.73
CA PHE A 26 -2.38 -17.17 10.82
C PHE A 26 -3.54 -17.04 11.80
N ARG A 27 -4.50 -17.98 11.76
CA ARG A 27 -5.62 -18.02 12.71
C ARG A 27 -5.12 -18.14 14.15
N ASP A 28 -4.21 -19.09 14.40
CA ASP A 28 -3.72 -19.39 15.75
C ASP A 28 -2.80 -18.29 16.31
N LYS A 29 -1.94 -17.69 15.48
CA LYS A 29 -0.88 -16.79 15.95
C LYS A 29 -1.21 -15.29 15.79
N VAL A 30 -2.11 -14.97 14.85
CA VAL A 30 -2.42 -13.56 14.52
C VAL A 30 -3.88 -13.25 14.80
N LEU A 31 -4.81 -13.93 14.12
CA LEU A 31 -6.24 -13.60 14.19
C LEU A 31 -6.80 -13.73 15.61
N SER A 32 -6.40 -14.77 16.33
CA SER A 32 -6.83 -15.01 17.73
C SER A 32 -6.56 -13.82 18.67
N LYS A 33 -5.56 -12.99 18.37
CA LYS A 33 -5.22 -11.81 19.17
C LYS A 33 -6.21 -10.65 19.01
N TYR A 34 -7.02 -10.68 17.95
CA TYR A 34 -7.97 -9.62 17.64
C TYR A 34 -9.42 -10.03 17.83
N GLU A 35 -9.67 -11.28 18.24
CA GLU A 35 -11.01 -11.77 18.58
C GLU A 35 -11.65 -10.89 19.67
N GLY A 36 -12.87 -10.41 19.41
CA GLY A 36 -13.60 -9.53 20.32
C GLY A 36 -13.17 -8.05 20.28
N HIS A 37 -12.10 -7.68 19.55
CA HIS A 37 -11.67 -6.30 19.40
C HIS A 37 -12.20 -5.62 18.13
N ILE A 38 -12.20 -6.35 17.03
CA ILE A 38 -12.70 -5.87 15.73
C ILE A 38 -13.13 -7.06 14.87
N PRO A 39 -14.22 -6.97 14.10
CA PRO A 39 -14.56 -7.95 13.08
C PRO A 39 -13.41 -8.14 12.09
N ALA A 40 -13.01 -9.39 11.87
CA ALA A 40 -11.90 -9.69 10.99
C ALA A 40 -12.23 -10.88 10.08
N GLU A 41 -11.94 -10.73 8.79
CA GLU A 41 -12.15 -11.74 7.77
C GLU A 41 -10.84 -12.08 7.06
N ILE A 42 -10.78 -13.26 6.47
CA ILE A 42 -9.63 -13.72 5.69
C ILE A 42 -10.09 -14.00 4.27
N CYS A 43 -9.34 -13.53 3.29
CA CYS A 43 -9.39 -13.98 1.91
C CYS A 43 -8.02 -14.46 1.43
N PHE A 44 -8.03 -15.21 0.32
CA PHE A 44 -6.83 -15.89 -0.12
C PHE A 44 -6.38 -15.39 -1.48
N GLN A 45 -5.11 -15.00 -1.56
CA GLN A 45 -4.44 -14.79 -2.83
C GLN A 45 -3.83 -16.11 -3.31
N SER A 46 -4.24 -16.55 -4.49
CA SER A 46 -3.65 -17.71 -5.17
C SER A 46 -3.26 -17.36 -6.59
N ILE A 47 -2.23 -18.01 -7.13
CA ILE A 47 -1.75 -17.75 -8.50
C ILE A 47 -2.75 -18.23 -9.56
N ASP A 48 -3.64 -19.16 -9.22
CA ASP A 48 -4.70 -19.71 -10.06
C ASP A 48 -6.04 -18.96 -9.92
N ALA A 49 -6.12 -17.96 -9.06
CA ALA A 49 -7.28 -17.08 -8.95
C ALA A 49 -7.28 -16.08 -10.13
N LEU A 50 -7.66 -16.57 -11.30
CA LEU A 50 -7.65 -15.86 -12.56
C LEU A 50 -9.08 -15.71 -13.11
N PRO A 51 -9.34 -14.65 -13.90
CA PRO A 51 -10.59 -14.52 -14.63
C PRO A 51 -10.76 -15.67 -15.63
N GLU A 52 -12.01 -15.95 -16.02
CA GLU A 52 -12.34 -16.95 -17.02
C GLU A 52 -11.56 -16.70 -18.34
N GLY A 53 -11.04 -17.77 -18.93
CA GLY A 53 -10.28 -17.72 -20.17
C GLY A 53 -8.76 -17.56 -20.00
N PHE A 54 -8.28 -17.33 -18.78
CA PHE A 54 -6.85 -17.26 -18.50
C PHE A 54 -6.36 -18.49 -17.73
N SER A 55 -5.10 -18.81 -17.89
CA SER A 55 -4.43 -19.91 -17.19
C SER A 55 -3.06 -19.48 -16.68
N VAL A 56 -2.60 -20.11 -15.63
CA VAL A 56 -1.27 -19.83 -15.05
C VAL A 56 -0.20 -20.27 -16.04
N PRO A 57 0.76 -19.39 -16.42
CA PRO A 57 1.88 -19.78 -17.27
C PRO A 57 2.71 -20.89 -16.61
N GLU A 58 3.18 -21.81 -17.43
CA GLU A 58 4.04 -22.91 -16.97
C GLU A 58 5.28 -22.34 -16.24
N GLY A 59 5.58 -22.88 -15.05
CA GLY A 59 6.71 -22.49 -14.22
C GLY A 59 6.50 -21.23 -13.39
N ARG A 60 5.35 -20.53 -13.48
CA ARG A 60 5.08 -19.38 -12.61
C ARG A 60 4.83 -19.82 -11.18
N GLN A 61 5.59 -19.22 -10.25
CA GLN A 61 5.42 -19.39 -8.80
C GLN A 61 5.11 -18.07 -8.08
N LYS A 62 5.41 -16.94 -8.73
CA LYS A 62 5.24 -15.61 -8.14
C LYS A 62 3.76 -15.20 -8.15
N PRO A 63 3.20 -14.68 -7.04
CA PRO A 63 1.88 -14.05 -7.03
C PRO A 63 1.77 -12.91 -8.06
N TRP A 64 0.53 -12.55 -8.43
CA TRP A 64 0.28 -11.55 -9.48
C TRP A 64 0.45 -10.11 -9.04
N GLY A 65 0.89 -9.86 -7.81
CA GLY A 65 1.18 -8.54 -7.29
C GLY A 65 0.14 -8.01 -6.30
N THR A 66 0.38 -6.79 -5.80
CA THR A 66 -0.40 -6.19 -4.70
C THR A 66 -1.83 -5.85 -5.11
N ASN A 67 -2.05 -5.42 -6.36
CA ASN A 67 -3.42 -5.13 -6.79
C ASN A 67 -4.27 -6.39 -6.98
N HIS A 68 -3.68 -7.49 -7.41
CA HIS A 68 -4.37 -8.77 -7.43
C HIS A 68 -4.73 -9.25 -6.00
N ALA A 69 -3.87 -8.98 -5.01
CA ALA A 69 -4.20 -9.27 -3.62
C ALA A 69 -5.43 -8.47 -3.15
N VAL A 70 -5.48 -7.17 -3.47
CA VAL A 70 -6.67 -6.33 -3.17
C VAL A 70 -7.92 -6.88 -3.84
N LEU A 71 -7.84 -7.31 -5.09
CA LEU A 71 -8.96 -7.84 -5.85
C LEU A 71 -9.60 -9.07 -5.20
N MET A 72 -8.83 -9.88 -4.45
CA MET A 72 -9.36 -11.04 -3.73
C MET A 72 -10.37 -10.67 -2.62
N ALA A 73 -10.40 -9.41 -2.19
CA ALA A 73 -11.31 -8.94 -1.15
C ALA A 73 -12.64 -8.38 -1.70
N LYS A 74 -12.86 -8.40 -3.03
CA LYS A 74 -14.00 -7.73 -3.67
C LYS A 74 -15.37 -8.21 -3.19
N ASP A 75 -15.49 -9.49 -2.86
CA ASP A 75 -16.75 -10.06 -2.41
C ASP A 75 -17.04 -9.78 -0.93
N ILE A 76 -16.01 -9.43 -0.15
CA ILE A 76 -16.06 -9.16 1.28
C ILE A 76 -16.25 -7.67 1.56
N ILE A 77 -15.59 -6.80 0.81
CA ILE A 77 -15.58 -5.36 1.03
C ILE A 77 -16.64 -4.69 0.15
N LYS A 78 -17.58 -4.00 0.79
CA LYS A 78 -18.68 -3.27 0.12
C LYS A 78 -18.75 -1.80 0.52
N GLU A 79 -17.92 -1.37 1.44
CA GLU A 79 -17.76 -0.01 1.96
C GLU A 79 -16.42 0.61 1.53
N PRO A 80 -16.24 1.95 1.63
CA PRO A 80 -14.93 2.58 1.45
C PRO A 80 -13.88 1.92 2.34
N PHE A 81 -12.69 1.70 1.80
CA PHE A 81 -11.65 0.89 2.46
C PHE A 81 -10.24 1.46 2.30
N CYS A 82 -9.39 1.12 3.24
CA CYS A 82 -7.95 1.42 3.21
C CYS A 82 -7.15 0.14 2.95
N VAL A 83 -6.15 0.24 2.09
CA VAL A 83 -5.16 -0.82 1.83
C VAL A 83 -3.84 -0.43 2.47
N ILE A 84 -3.21 -1.38 3.15
CA ILE A 84 -1.87 -1.25 3.74
C ILE A 84 -1.05 -2.52 3.51
N ASN A 85 0.26 -2.40 3.60
CA ASN A 85 1.14 -3.55 3.74
C ASN A 85 1.10 -4.03 5.21
N CYS A 86 1.13 -5.33 5.44
CA CYS A 86 1.03 -5.90 6.79
C CYS A 86 2.34 -5.85 7.60
N ASP A 87 3.46 -5.60 6.94
CA ASP A 87 4.82 -5.58 7.49
C ASP A 87 5.38 -4.15 7.68
N ASP A 88 4.58 -3.13 7.37
CA ASP A 88 4.92 -1.73 7.54
C ASP A 88 4.32 -1.12 8.82
N PHE A 89 5.04 -0.19 9.45
CA PHE A 89 4.53 0.63 10.54
C PHE A 89 4.23 2.04 10.03
N TYR A 90 2.94 2.40 9.98
CA TYR A 90 2.45 3.66 9.40
C TYR A 90 2.28 4.79 10.40
N ASN A 91 2.20 4.44 11.71
CA ASN A 91 1.88 5.37 12.81
C ASN A 91 0.44 5.92 12.73
N ARG A 92 -0.08 6.37 13.89
CA ARG A 92 -1.49 6.74 14.09
C ARG A 92 -1.99 7.85 13.19
N ASP A 93 -1.22 8.94 13.02
CA ASP A 93 -1.64 10.09 12.21
C ASP A 93 -1.99 9.69 10.76
N ALA A 94 -1.25 8.76 10.16
CA ALA A 94 -1.55 8.26 8.82
C ALA A 94 -2.93 7.58 8.75
N PHE A 95 -3.30 6.77 9.75
CA PHE A 95 -4.63 6.17 9.84
C PHE A 95 -5.73 7.19 10.09
N MET A 96 -5.46 8.21 10.93
CA MET A 96 -6.43 9.26 11.22
C MET A 96 -6.77 10.09 9.98
N VAL A 97 -5.77 10.49 9.18
CA VAL A 97 -6.02 11.30 7.98
C VAL A 97 -6.78 10.53 6.91
N ILE A 98 -6.46 9.25 6.69
CA ILE A 98 -7.17 8.44 5.68
C ILE A 98 -8.54 7.99 6.18
N GLY A 99 -8.67 7.64 7.46
CA GLY A 99 -9.96 7.29 8.07
C GLY A 99 -10.93 8.46 8.02
N LYS A 100 -10.46 9.67 8.31
CA LYS A 100 -11.25 10.90 8.18
C LYS A 100 -11.72 11.10 6.73
N PHE A 101 -10.80 11.04 5.75
CA PHE A 101 -11.16 11.18 4.33
C PHE A 101 -12.25 10.18 3.93
N LEU A 102 -12.08 8.90 4.23
CA LEU A 102 -13.02 7.86 3.83
C LEU A 102 -14.39 8.02 4.53
N SER A 103 -14.41 8.47 5.79
CA SER A 103 -15.66 8.68 6.54
C SER A 103 -16.44 9.92 6.11
N GLU A 104 -15.77 10.89 5.48
CA GLU A 104 -16.39 12.12 4.96
C GLU A 104 -16.91 11.98 3.52
N LEU A 105 -16.63 10.83 2.86
CA LEU A 105 -17.16 10.57 1.52
C LEU A 105 -18.69 10.49 1.57
N PRO A 106 -19.40 11.11 0.59
CA PRO A 106 -20.85 10.98 0.51
C PRO A 106 -21.25 9.51 0.24
N GLU A 107 -22.45 9.14 0.67
CA GLU A 107 -23.01 7.82 0.39
C GLU A 107 -23.04 7.55 -1.13
N GLY A 108 -22.51 6.40 -1.55
CA GLY A 108 -22.42 6.03 -2.95
C GLY A 108 -21.32 6.75 -3.74
N ALA A 109 -20.38 7.43 -3.07
CA ALA A 109 -19.21 8.02 -3.71
C ALA A 109 -18.47 6.99 -4.57
N LYS A 110 -18.02 7.43 -5.73
CA LYS A 110 -17.25 6.64 -6.70
C LYS A 110 -16.12 7.47 -7.27
N ASN A 111 -15.02 6.79 -7.63
CA ASN A 111 -13.88 7.43 -8.30
C ASN A 111 -13.16 8.50 -7.47
N ASP A 112 -13.50 8.61 -6.19
CA ASP A 112 -12.89 9.51 -5.21
C ASP A 112 -11.97 8.69 -4.30
N TYR A 113 -10.70 8.68 -4.63
CA TYR A 113 -9.68 7.90 -3.92
C TYR A 113 -8.72 8.79 -3.18
N ALA A 114 -7.93 8.20 -2.29
CA ALA A 114 -6.87 8.90 -1.59
C ALA A 114 -5.61 8.05 -1.46
N MET A 115 -4.51 8.72 -1.23
CA MET A 115 -3.25 8.11 -0.84
C MET A 115 -2.64 8.91 0.31
N VAL A 116 -2.12 8.24 1.32
CA VAL A 116 -1.32 8.92 2.34
C VAL A 116 0.08 9.17 1.77
N GLY A 117 0.40 10.45 1.58
CA GLY A 117 1.71 10.92 1.14
C GLY A 117 2.64 11.11 2.32
N PHE A 118 3.53 10.16 2.54
CA PHE A 118 4.59 10.29 3.54
C PHE A 118 5.67 11.22 3.04
N ARG A 119 6.27 12.00 3.92
CA ARG A 119 7.43 12.82 3.57
C ARG A 119 8.64 11.93 3.36
N VAL A 120 9.32 12.03 2.23
CA VAL A 120 10.44 11.13 1.88
C VAL A 120 11.50 11.10 2.99
N GLY A 121 11.81 12.25 3.60
CA GLY A 121 12.74 12.34 4.71
C GLY A 121 12.35 11.52 5.96
N ASN A 122 11.07 11.17 6.10
CA ASN A 122 10.53 10.35 7.18
C ASN A 122 10.47 8.85 6.85
N THR A 123 11.01 8.41 5.71
CA THR A 123 10.89 7.02 5.22
C THR A 123 12.23 6.37 4.88
N LEU A 124 13.33 7.00 5.26
CA LEU A 124 14.68 6.53 4.96
C LEU A 124 15.16 5.46 5.96
N SER A 125 16.12 4.65 5.53
CA SER A 125 16.92 3.78 6.38
C SER A 125 18.31 4.40 6.59
N GLU A 126 18.88 4.18 7.77
CA GLU A 126 20.27 4.54 8.08
C GLU A 126 21.27 3.49 7.52
N ASN A 127 20.75 2.34 7.12
CA ASN A 127 21.56 1.17 6.73
C ASN A 127 21.72 1.02 5.20
N GLY A 128 21.14 1.93 4.40
CA GLY A 128 21.31 1.91 2.95
C GLY A 128 20.19 2.62 2.19
N THR A 129 20.15 2.39 0.90
CA THR A 129 19.12 2.95 0.02
C THR A 129 17.77 2.28 0.25
N VAL A 130 16.70 3.03 -0.02
CA VAL A 130 15.31 2.52 0.01
C VAL A 130 14.64 2.75 -1.34
N ALA A 131 13.61 1.95 -1.64
CA ALA A 131 12.77 2.13 -2.81
C ALA A 131 11.45 2.80 -2.41
N ARG A 132 11.02 3.87 -3.13
CA ARG A 132 9.78 4.61 -2.86
C ARG A 132 9.14 5.10 -4.16
N GLY A 133 7.81 5.11 -4.19
CA GLY A 133 7.07 5.80 -5.24
C GLY A 133 7.03 7.30 -4.99
N ILE A 134 7.89 8.08 -5.64
CA ILE A 134 7.85 9.54 -5.57
C ILE A 134 6.59 10.04 -6.26
N CYS A 135 5.82 10.87 -5.55
CA CYS A 135 4.52 11.35 -5.98
C CYS A 135 4.60 12.81 -6.42
N SER A 136 3.95 13.13 -7.53
CA SER A 136 3.64 14.50 -7.94
C SER A 136 2.15 14.78 -7.74
N LYS A 137 1.80 16.01 -7.41
CA LYS A 137 0.41 16.45 -7.22
C LYS A 137 0.15 17.78 -7.94
N ASP A 138 -1.09 17.99 -8.32
CA ASP A 138 -1.56 19.28 -8.87
C ASP A 138 -1.79 20.32 -7.76
N GLU A 139 -2.22 21.53 -8.16
CA GLU A 139 -2.51 22.64 -7.23
C GLU A 139 -3.68 22.34 -6.30
N ALA A 140 -4.62 21.47 -6.71
CA ALA A 140 -5.73 21.01 -5.87
C ALA A 140 -5.32 19.89 -4.90
N GLY A 141 -4.08 19.40 -5.01
CA GLY A 141 -3.52 18.32 -4.19
C GLY A 141 -3.94 16.92 -4.63
N HIS A 142 -4.35 16.75 -5.88
CA HIS A 142 -4.58 15.43 -6.45
C HIS A 142 -3.30 14.85 -7.04
N LEU A 143 -3.13 13.57 -6.88
CA LEU A 143 -2.01 12.81 -7.41
C LEU A 143 -2.01 12.88 -8.95
N THR A 144 -0.89 13.25 -9.54
CA THR A 144 -0.70 13.27 -10.99
C THR A 144 0.16 12.14 -11.49
N THR A 145 1.17 11.74 -10.71
CA THR A 145 2.04 10.60 -11.04
C THR A 145 2.60 9.95 -9.78
N VAL A 146 2.88 8.66 -9.87
CA VAL A 146 3.73 7.92 -8.93
C VAL A 146 4.87 7.29 -9.72
N VAL A 147 6.11 7.66 -9.41
CA VAL A 147 7.30 7.13 -10.07
C VAL A 147 8.14 6.37 -9.06
N GLU A 148 8.27 5.07 -9.25
CA GLU A 148 9.11 4.23 -8.40
C GLU A 148 10.59 4.60 -8.58
N ARG A 149 11.26 4.88 -7.46
CA ARG A 149 12.71 5.11 -7.39
C ARG A 149 13.31 4.08 -6.44
N THR A 150 14.21 3.26 -6.95
CA THR A 150 14.74 2.09 -6.25
C THR A 150 15.95 2.39 -5.36
N GLU A 151 16.58 3.55 -5.53
CA GLU A 151 17.75 3.97 -4.75
C GLU A 151 17.54 5.39 -4.23
N ILE A 152 17.03 5.52 -3.00
CA ILE A 152 16.84 6.80 -2.32
C ILE A 152 17.62 6.77 -1.01
N MET A 153 18.41 7.81 -0.74
CA MET A 153 19.14 7.99 0.51
C MET A 153 19.57 9.45 0.71
N ARG A 154 20.13 9.77 1.86
CA ARG A 154 20.82 11.06 2.04
C ARG A 154 22.21 11.02 1.43
N VAL A 155 22.50 12.01 0.59
CA VAL A 155 23.82 12.21 -0.02
C VAL A 155 24.36 13.58 0.35
N ASN A 156 25.38 13.64 1.19
CA ASN A 156 25.97 14.88 1.69
C ASN A 156 24.96 15.87 2.33
N GLY A 157 23.89 15.36 2.93
CA GLY A 157 22.85 16.13 3.60
C GLY A 157 21.45 16.00 2.97
N PRO A 158 21.22 16.45 1.73
CA PRO A 158 19.91 16.33 1.09
C PRO A 158 19.49 14.88 0.81
N VAL A 159 18.18 14.65 0.73
CA VAL A 159 17.63 13.40 0.22
C VAL A 159 17.81 13.38 -1.29
N CYS A 160 18.33 12.29 -1.82
CA CYS A 160 18.54 12.11 -3.25
C CYS A 160 18.02 10.76 -3.72
N TYR A 161 17.59 10.69 -4.94
CA TYR A 161 17.39 9.41 -5.65
C TYR A 161 18.37 9.28 -6.80
N LYS A 162 18.64 8.05 -7.23
CA LYS A 162 19.46 7.78 -8.39
C LYS A 162 18.59 7.72 -9.63
N ASP A 163 18.93 8.51 -10.63
CA ASP A 163 18.22 8.52 -11.92
C ASP A 163 18.66 7.35 -12.83
N GLU A 164 18.05 7.28 -14.02
CA GLU A 164 18.35 6.23 -15.01
C GLU A 164 19.78 6.29 -15.56
N GLN A 165 20.44 7.44 -15.45
CA GLN A 165 21.84 7.65 -15.82
C GLN A 165 22.81 7.37 -14.68
N GLY A 166 22.29 6.96 -13.51
CA GLY A 166 23.05 6.67 -12.31
C GLY A 166 23.52 7.91 -11.54
N GLN A 167 22.93 9.09 -11.79
CA GLN A 167 23.26 10.34 -11.11
C GLN A 167 22.34 10.58 -9.92
N TRP A 168 22.88 11.17 -8.85
CA TRP A 168 22.10 11.55 -7.69
C TRP A 168 21.35 12.87 -7.94
N VAL A 169 20.03 12.81 -7.85
CA VAL A 169 19.13 13.93 -8.02
C VAL A 169 18.50 14.26 -6.67
N ALA A 170 18.68 15.48 -6.18
CA ALA A 170 18.14 15.93 -4.91
C ALA A 170 16.62 16.14 -4.98
N VAL A 171 15.95 15.81 -3.87
CA VAL A 171 14.52 16.11 -3.64
C VAL A 171 14.35 16.74 -2.27
N GLU A 172 13.28 17.51 -2.11
CA GLU A 172 12.92 18.11 -0.82
C GLU A 172 12.52 17.03 0.19
N ASP A 173 12.91 17.18 1.45
CA ASP A 173 12.60 16.24 2.54
C ASP A 173 11.07 15.99 2.69
N ASN A 174 10.25 16.98 2.35
CA ASN A 174 8.80 16.91 2.42
C ASN A 174 8.13 16.43 1.11
N THR A 175 8.91 16.04 0.10
CA THR A 175 8.37 15.43 -1.12
C THR A 175 7.50 14.23 -0.76
N PRO A 176 6.23 14.15 -1.23
CA PRO A 176 5.37 13.04 -0.91
C PRO A 176 5.82 11.76 -1.61
N VAL A 177 5.82 10.66 -0.87
CA VAL A 177 6.08 9.32 -1.38
C VAL A 177 4.96 8.37 -0.99
N SER A 178 4.66 7.42 -1.87
CA SER A 178 3.76 6.32 -1.58
C SER A 178 4.46 5.25 -0.75
N MET A 179 3.80 4.84 0.33
CA MET A 179 4.14 3.69 1.16
C MET A 179 3.05 2.61 1.09
N ASN A 180 2.32 2.55 -0.04
CA ASN A 180 1.18 1.64 -0.25
C ASN A 180 0.03 1.80 0.75
N MET A 181 -0.19 3.01 1.27
CA MET A 181 -1.37 3.32 2.06
C MET A 181 -2.39 4.07 1.20
N TRP A 182 -3.41 3.35 0.75
CA TRP A 182 -4.38 3.80 -0.23
C TRP A 182 -5.80 3.72 0.32
N GLY A 183 -6.64 4.72 0.00
CA GLY A 183 -8.06 4.73 0.28
C GLY A 183 -8.86 4.66 -1.01
N PHE A 184 -9.82 3.73 -1.07
CA PHE A 184 -10.63 3.46 -2.24
C PHE A 184 -12.11 3.36 -1.88
N THR A 185 -12.97 3.62 -2.87
CA THR A 185 -14.37 3.23 -2.86
C THR A 185 -14.56 1.88 -3.57
N PRO A 186 -15.64 1.13 -3.32
CA PRO A 186 -15.81 -0.24 -3.84
C PRO A 186 -15.78 -0.39 -5.36
N ASP A 187 -16.07 0.67 -6.11
CA ASP A 187 -15.97 0.70 -7.58
C ASP A 187 -14.54 0.45 -8.09
N TYR A 188 -13.52 0.64 -7.24
CA TYR A 188 -12.14 0.26 -7.55
C TYR A 188 -11.99 -1.20 -7.93
N PHE A 189 -12.80 -2.09 -7.38
CA PHE A 189 -12.75 -3.51 -7.71
C PHE A 189 -13.18 -3.80 -9.15
N ASP A 190 -14.18 -3.07 -9.68
CA ASP A 190 -14.65 -3.25 -11.05
C ASP A 190 -13.55 -2.87 -12.05
N TYR A 191 -12.92 -1.70 -11.85
CA TYR A 191 -11.77 -1.29 -12.67
C TYR A 191 -10.58 -2.24 -12.52
N SER A 192 -10.32 -2.69 -11.30
CA SER A 192 -9.22 -3.60 -11.01
C SER A 192 -9.39 -4.94 -11.72
N GLU A 193 -10.61 -5.47 -11.79
CA GLU A 193 -10.91 -6.71 -12.49
C GLU A 193 -10.71 -6.55 -14.01
N ASP A 194 -11.21 -5.47 -14.59
CA ASP A 194 -11.08 -5.22 -16.02
C ASP A 194 -9.61 -5.00 -16.43
N TYR A 195 -8.87 -4.22 -15.63
CA TYR A 195 -7.45 -3.97 -15.91
C TYR A 195 -6.58 -5.18 -15.63
N PHE A 196 -6.99 -6.08 -14.73
CA PHE A 196 -6.30 -7.36 -14.56
C PHE A 196 -6.47 -8.27 -15.78
N LYS A 197 -7.67 -8.32 -16.39
CA LYS A 197 -7.89 -9.03 -17.65
C LYS A 197 -7.01 -8.44 -18.78
N GLU A 198 -6.92 -7.11 -18.85
CA GLU A 198 -6.06 -6.43 -19.83
C GLU A 198 -4.58 -6.76 -19.58
N PHE A 199 -4.12 -6.70 -18.31
CA PHE A 199 -2.75 -7.07 -17.92
C PHE A 199 -2.40 -8.51 -18.32
N LEU A 200 -3.33 -9.45 -18.12
CA LEU A 200 -3.16 -10.85 -18.51
C LEU A 200 -3.24 -11.07 -20.04
N SER A 201 -3.90 -10.18 -20.76
CA SER A 201 -3.98 -10.22 -22.24
C SER A 201 -2.68 -9.75 -22.91
N ASP A 202 -1.84 -9.01 -22.20
CA ASP A 202 -0.52 -8.61 -22.73
C ASP A 202 0.45 -9.80 -22.70
N LYS A 203 0.86 -10.23 -23.89
CA LYS A 203 1.78 -11.35 -24.08
C LYS A 203 3.10 -11.17 -23.29
N LYS A 204 3.59 -9.92 -23.19
CA LYS A 204 4.83 -9.62 -22.43
C LYS A 204 4.67 -9.94 -20.95
N ASN A 205 3.51 -9.64 -20.36
CA ASN A 205 3.22 -9.93 -18.96
C ASN A 205 3.08 -11.44 -18.74
N MET A 206 2.50 -12.17 -19.67
CA MET A 206 2.33 -13.61 -19.55
C MET A 206 3.63 -14.40 -19.80
N GLU A 207 4.50 -13.92 -20.64
CA GLU A 207 5.84 -14.50 -20.86
C GLU A 207 6.80 -14.20 -19.71
N ASN A 208 6.60 -13.10 -18.98
CA ASN A 208 7.38 -12.75 -17.81
C ASN A 208 6.82 -13.41 -16.55
N LEU A 209 7.40 -14.53 -16.13
CA LEU A 209 6.98 -15.27 -14.92
C LEU A 209 7.07 -14.45 -13.62
N LYS A 210 7.68 -13.25 -13.67
CA LYS A 210 7.83 -12.33 -12.54
C LYS A 210 6.99 -11.05 -12.70
N ALA A 211 6.20 -10.90 -13.78
CA ALA A 211 5.33 -9.74 -13.95
C ALA A 211 4.34 -9.62 -12.79
N GLU A 212 4.12 -8.41 -12.33
CA GLU A 212 3.24 -8.12 -11.20
C GLU A 212 2.29 -6.97 -11.52
N PHE A 213 1.03 -7.15 -11.17
CA PHE A 213 -0.03 -6.16 -11.25
C PHE A 213 -0.09 -5.38 -9.92
N PHE A 214 0.60 -4.24 -9.89
CA PHE A 214 0.76 -3.41 -8.70
C PHE A 214 -0.34 -2.36 -8.56
N ILE A 215 -0.64 -1.96 -7.32
CA ILE A 215 -1.56 -0.86 -7.04
C ILE A 215 -1.13 0.45 -7.73
N PRO A 216 0.14 0.91 -7.66
CA PRO A 216 0.55 2.13 -8.36
C PRO A 216 0.35 2.08 -9.88
N LEU A 217 0.51 0.92 -10.51
CA LEU A 217 0.23 0.74 -11.95
C LEU A 217 -1.24 1.00 -12.25
N MET A 218 -2.13 0.38 -11.47
CA MET A 218 -3.57 0.56 -11.56
C MET A 218 -3.97 2.01 -11.35
N VAL A 219 -3.48 2.64 -10.28
CA VAL A 219 -3.77 4.04 -9.94
C VAL A 219 -3.31 5.00 -11.03
N ASN A 220 -2.08 4.84 -11.54
CA ASN A 220 -1.58 5.66 -12.65
C ASN A 220 -2.46 5.54 -13.90
N LYS A 221 -2.95 4.35 -14.21
CA LYS A 221 -3.86 4.14 -15.35
C LYS A 221 -5.17 4.90 -15.14
N LEU A 222 -5.81 4.78 -13.98
CA LEU A 222 -7.05 5.49 -13.66
C LEU A 222 -6.90 7.01 -13.75
N ILE A 223 -5.79 7.56 -13.25
CA ILE A 223 -5.49 9.01 -13.31
C ILE A 223 -5.29 9.45 -14.78
N ASN A 224 -4.48 8.72 -15.54
CA ASN A 224 -4.17 9.06 -16.92
C ASN A 224 -5.40 9.00 -17.82
N GLU A 225 -6.31 8.07 -17.58
CA GLU A 225 -7.58 7.94 -18.30
C GLU A 225 -8.66 8.90 -17.76
N LYS A 226 -8.35 9.67 -16.69
CA LYS A 226 -9.28 10.59 -16.02
C LYS A 226 -10.55 9.90 -15.49
N THR A 227 -10.43 8.63 -15.16
CA THR A 227 -11.50 7.82 -14.61
C THR A 227 -11.71 8.10 -13.13
N ALA A 228 -10.63 8.35 -12.39
CA ALA A 228 -10.68 8.64 -10.97
C ALA A 228 -9.74 9.78 -10.58
N THR A 229 -10.05 10.42 -9.45
CA THR A 229 -9.15 11.35 -8.75
C THR A 229 -8.57 10.67 -7.51
N VAL A 230 -7.34 11.02 -7.17
CA VAL A 230 -6.67 10.50 -5.99
C VAL A 230 -6.13 11.66 -5.16
N LYS A 231 -6.73 11.94 -4.01
CA LYS A 231 -6.24 12.98 -3.10
C LYS A 231 -4.98 12.53 -2.41
N VAL A 232 -3.94 13.36 -2.43
CA VAL A 232 -2.73 13.13 -1.62
C VAL A 232 -2.95 13.73 -0.24
N LEU A 233 -3.06 12.87 0.77
CA LEU A 233 -3.23 13.25 2.16
C LEU A 233 -1.85 13.40 2.81
N ASP A 234 -1.53 14.60 3.30
CA ASP A 234 -0.27 14.84 4.01
C ASP A 234 -0.31 14.22 5.41
N THR A 235 0.77 13.60 5.81
CA THR A 235 0.97 13.11 7.18
C THR A 235 2.34 13.53 7.71
N THR A 236 2.40 13.80 9.00
CA THR A 236 3.65 14.01 9.73
C THR A 236 4.26 12.72 10.26
N SER A 237 3.56 11.62 10.10
CA SER A 237 4.00 10.29 10.54
C SER A 237 5.41 9.96 10.05
N LYS A 238 6.17 9.32 10.93
CA LYS A 238 7.41 8.65 10.55
C LYS A 238 7.06 7.19 10.24
N TRP A 239 7.26 6.82 9.00
CA TRP A 239 7.21 5.42 8.61
C TRP A 239 8.51 4.74 9.01
N PHE A 240 8.43 3.53 9.47
CA PHE A 240 9.57 2.65 9.61
C PHE A 240 9.19 1.18 9.42
N GLY A 241 10.15 0.40 8.96
CA GLY A 241 10.02 -1.03 8.72
C GLY A 241 11.39 -1.67 8.72
N VAL A 242 11.43 -2.98 8.57
CA VAL A 242 12.69 -3.75 8.50
C VAL A 242 13.06 -3.95 7.04
N THR A 243 13.68 -2.93 6.43
CA THR A 243 14.22 -3.02 5.07
C THR A 243 15.52 -3.84 5.06
N TYR A 244 16.36 -3.61 6.06
CA TYR A 244 17.60 -4.35 6.30
C TYR A 244 17.50 -5.06 7.64
N ALA A 245 18.17 -6.20 7.80
CA ALA A 245 18.20 -6.91 9.09
C ALA A 245 18.72 -6.02 10.25
N ALA A 246 19.62 -5.09 9.95
CA ALA A 246 20.16 -4.12 10.90
C ALA A 246 19.13 -3.07 11.37
N ASP A 247 18.01 -2.86 10.64
CA ASP A 247 16.95 -1.94 11.05
C ASP A 247 16.16 -2.47 12.26
N ARG A 248 16.16 -3.79 12.49
CA ARG A 248 15.30 -4.44 13.48
C ARG A 248 15.41 -3.83 14.88
N ASP A 249 16.62 -3.63 15.37
CA ASP A 249 16.84 -3.14 16.73
C ASP A 249 16.38 -1.69 16.89
N SER A 250 16.59 -0.86 15.87
CA SER A 250 16.08 0.51 15.84
C SER A 250 14.55 0.57 15.77
N VAL A 251 13.92 -0.33 15.02
CA VAL A 251 12.45 -0.45 14.94
C VAL A 251 11.87 -0.86 16.30
N VAL A 252 12.47 -1.86 16.96
CA VAL A 252 12.04 -2.30 18.30
C VAL A 252 12.16 -1.16 19.31
N ALA A 253 13.29 -0.44 19.32
CA ALA A 253 13.50 0.68 20.23
C ALA A 253 12.49 1.83 20.00
N ARG A 254 12.17 2.15 18.74
CA ARG A 254 11.18 3.17 18.39
C ARG A 254 9.77 2.78 18.83
N ILE A 255 9.36 1.53 18.63
CA ILE A 255 8.07 1.04 19.11
C ILE A 255 8.01 1.07 20.64
N GLN A 256 9.08 0.67 21.33
CA GLN A 256 9.15 0.73 22.79
C GLN A 256 9.01 2.18 23.30
N SER A 257 9.66 3.15 22.64
CA SER A 257 9.49 4.57 22.98
C SER A 257 8.03 5.02 22.87
N LEU A 258 7.32 4.62 21.81
CA LEU A 258 5.91 4.94 21.65
C LEU A 258 5.02 4.32 22.74
N ILE A 259 5.36 3.11 23.21
CA ILE A 259 4.69 2.46 24.34
C ILE A 259 4.96 3.23 25.64
N ASP A 260 6.22 3.58 25.89
CA ASP A 260 6.63 4.32 27.10
C ASP A 260 6.01 5.73 27.15
N GLU A 261 5.77 6.34 25.99
CA GLU A 261 5.06 7.61 25.84
C GLU A 261 3.53 7.50 25.95
N GLY A 262 3.00 6.27 26.11
CA GLY A 262 1.55 6.01 26.23
C GLY A 262 0.77 6.15 24.91
N VAL A 263 1.45 6.02 23.77
CA VAL A 263 0.80 6.02 22.47
C VAL A 263 0.10 4.68 22.21
N TYR A 264 0.70 3.57 22.71
CA TYR A 264 0.19 2.20 22.62
C TYR A 264 0.09 1.52 23.97
#